data_127ba3db24286b9f56f86344511bb7bf
#
_entry.id   127ba3db24286b9f56f86344511bb7bf
#
_cell.length_a   1.000
_cell.length_b   1.000
_cell.length_c   1.000
_cell.angle_alpha   90.00
_cell.angle_beta   90.00
_cell.angle_gamma   90.00
#
_symmetry.space_group_name_H-M   'P 1'
#
loop_
_entity.id
_entity.type
_entity.pdbx_description
1 polymer ?
#
loop_
_entity_poly.entity_id
_entity_poly.type
_entity_poly.pdbx_seq_one_letter_code
_entity_poly.pdbx_strand_id
1 'polypeptide(L)'
;MSRKSLADPTKLKPIDKKDGTLQVIIETPKGSRNKFSFDPDQEVFSLKKVLPAGMVFPYDFGFLPRTLADDGDPIDVLLLMDEPAYPGCLVPSRLIEIGRAHV
;
A
#
# COMPACT_ATOMS: atom_id res chain seq x y z
N MET A 1 -22.90 17.01 11.94
CA MET A 1 -21.75 16.40 12.54
C MET A 1 -20.61 16.31 11.58
N SER A 2 -19.50 16.75 12.02
CA SER A 2 -18.32 16.62 11.21
C SER A 2 -17.93 15.16 11.11
N ARG A 3 -17.65 14.72 9.92
CA ARG A 3 -17.28 13.37 9.72
C ARG A 3 -15.88 13.27 9.22
N LYS A 4 -15.08 12.54 9.92
CA LYS A 4 -13.76 12.27 9.42
C LYS A 4 -13.83 11.27 8.32
N SER A 5 -12.96 11.42 7.37
CA SER A 5 -12.87 10.46 6.30
C SER A 5 -12.12 9.24 6.82
N LEU A 6 -12.85 8.32 7.38
CA LEU A 6 -12.25 7.14 7.98
C LEU A 6 -11.55 6.27 6.96
N ALA A 7 -11.89 6.45 5.71
CA ALA A 7 -11.34 5.62 4.65
C ALA A 7 -10.26 6.30 3.85
N ASP A 8 -9.75 7.44 4.30
CA ASP A 8 -8.73 8.14 3.54
C ASP A 8 -7.33 7.82 4.08
N PRO A 9 -6.68 6.79 3.54
CA PRO A 9 -5.35 6.41 4.02
C PRO A 9 -4.28 7.44 3.73
N THR A 10 -4.54 8.37 2.81
CA THR A 10 -3.52 9.36 2.47
C THR A 10 -3.27 10.34 3.60
N LYS A 11 -4.14 10.36 4.60
CA LYS A 11 -3.98 11.26 5.74
C LYS A 11 -3.18 10.66 6.88
N LEU A 12 -2.86 9.39 6.78
CA LEU A 12 -2.08 8.72 7.82
C LEU A 12 -0.63 9.17 7.76
N LYS A 13 0.03 9.11 8.90
CA LYS A 13 1.45 9.41 8.94
C LYS A 13 2.24 8.21 8.43
N PRO A 14 3.33 8.44 7.70
CA PRO A 14 4.10 7.30 7.18
C PRO A 14 4.87 6.56 8.25
N ILE A 15 5.19 7.21 9.36
CA ILE A 15 5.96 6.59 10.43
C ILE A 15 5.23 6.76 11.75
N ASP A 16 5.10 5.66 12.48
CA ASP A 16 4.55 5.70 13.82
C ASP A 16 5.68 6.12 14.75
N LYS A 17 5.52 7.28 15.40
CA LYS A 17 6.58 7.82 16.24
C LYS A 17 6.83 7.02 17.50
N LYS A 18 5.87 6.22 17.93
CA LYS A 18 6.01 5.45 19.15
C LYS A 18 7.02 4.32 18.98
N ASP A 19 6.98 3.62 17.88
CA ASP A 19 7.83 2.46 17.69
C ASP A 19 8.67 2.53 16.43
N GLY A 20 8.54 3.59 15.63
CA GLY A 20 9.35 3.76 14.44
C GLY A 20 8.98 2.90 13.26
N THR A 21 7.83 2.23 13.32
CA THR A 21 7.41 1.41 12.20
C THR A 21 6.87 2.26 11.06
N LEU A 22 7.01 1.73 9.86
CA LEU A 22 6.41 2.33 8.68
C LEU A 22 4.94 1.92 8.60
N GLN A 23 4.09 2.85 8.27
CA GLN A 23 2.66 2.58 8.16
C GLN A 23 2.33 2.38 6.69
N VAL A 24 2.36 1.13 6.25
CA VAL A 24 2.14 0.78 4.84
C VAL A 24 0.68 0.43 4.62
N ILE A 25 0.10 1.00 3.58
CA ILE A 25 -1.27 0.68 3.18
C ILE A 25 -1.21 -0.29 2.01
N ILE A 26 -1.85 -1.43 2.15
CA ILE A 26 -1.84 -2.46 1.11
C ILE A 26 -2.73 -2.04 -0.05
N GLU A 27 -2.22 -2.18 -1.26
CA GLU A 27 -3.01 -1.99 -2.46
C GLU A 27 -3.35 -3.32 -3.11
N THR A 28 -2.34 -4.16 -3.35
CA THR A 28 -2.56 -5.44 -4.02
C THR A 28 -1.94 -6.55 -3.19
N PRO A 29 -2.73 -7.55 -2.79
CA PRO A 29 -2.20 -8.63 -1.96
C PRO A 29 -1.42 -9.66 -2.76
N LYS A 30 -0.52 -10.35 -2.07
CA LYS A 30 0.23 -11.46 -2.63
C LYS A 30 -0.75 -12.54 -3.14
N GLY A 31 -0.46 -13.09 -4.30
CA GLY A 31 -1.29 -14.13 -4.89
C GLY A 31 -2.44 -13.62 -5.73
N SER A 32 -2.62 -12.31 -5.79
CA SER A 32 -3.72 -11.73 -6.56
C SER A 32 -3.36 -11.61 -8.03
N ARG A 33 -4.30 -11.96 -8.89
CA ARG A 33 -4.22 -11.67 -10.32
C ARG A 33 -4.76 -10.29 -10.62
N ASN A 34 -5.57 -9.77 -9.71
CA ASN A 34 -6.13 -8.43 -9.84
C ASN A 34 -5.15 -7.41 -9.28
N LYS A 35 -4.90 -6.37 -10.02
CA LYS A 35 -4.12 -5.26 -9.54
C LYS A 35 -5.06 -4.17 -9.04
N PHE A 36 -5.00 -3.89 -7.74
CA PHE A 36 -5.79 -2.83 -7.13
C PHE A 36 -4.90 -1.63 -6.84
N SER A 37 -5.50 -0.47 -6.78
CA SER A 37 -4.76 0.74 -6.47
C SER A 37 -5.71 1.73 -5.81
N PHE A 38 -5.18 2.54 -4.91
CA PHE A 38 -5.98 3.55 -4.25
C PHE A 38 -6.14 4.76 -5.16
N ASP A 39 -7.40 5.18 -5.33
CA ASP A 39 -7.74 6.38 -6.09
C ASP A 39 -7.98 7.51 -5.11
N PRO A 40 -7.06 8.48 -5.00
CA PRO A 40 -7.21 9.55 -4.01
C PRO A 40 -8.35 10.51 -4.34
N ASP A 41 -8.75 10.61 -5.59
CA ASP A 41 -9.84 11.50 -5.96
C ASP A 41 -11.18 10.96 -5.52
N GLN A 42 -11.39 9.67 -5.66
CA GLN A 42 -12.63 9.03 -5.25
C GLN A 42 -12.54 8.41 -3.87
N GLU A 43 -11.34 8.35 -3.30
CA GLU A 43 -11.09 7.78 -1.98
C GLU A 43 -11.53 6.33 -1.87
N VAL A 44 -11.26 5.56 -2.92
CA VAL A 44 -11.57 4.15 -2.95
C VAL A 44 -10.41 3.37 -3.54
N PHE A 45 -10.39 2.08 -3.25
CA PHE A 45 -9.46 1.17 -3.92
C PHE A 45 -10.20 0.62 -5.13
N SER A 46 -9.57 0.72 -6.28
CA SER A 46 -10.21 0.30 -7.52
C SER A 46 -9.39 -0.76 -8.22
N LEU A 47 -10.08 -1.56 -9.00
CA LEU A 47 -9.42 -2.58 -9.82
C LEU A 47 -8.81 -1.90 -11.04
N LYS A 48 -7.49 -1.95 -11.15
CA LYS A 48 -6.79 -1.30 -12.26
C LYS A 48 -6.67 -2.21 -13.46
N LYS A 49 -6.35 -3.46 -13.24
CA LYS A 49 -6.26 -4.40 -14.33
C LYS A 49 -6.16 -5.83 -13.79
N VAL A 50 -6.39 -6.79 -14.66
CA VAL A 50 -6.24 -8.19 -14.35
C VAL A 50 -4.98 -8.67 -15.05
N LEU A 51 -4.10 -9.32 -14.32
CA LEU A 51 -2.88 -9.86 -14.90
C LEU A 51 -3.21 -11.03 -15.81
N PRO A 52 -2.33 -11.33 -16.79
CA PRO A 52 -2.53 -12.51 -17.63
C PRO A 52 -2.66 -13.79 -16.81
N ALA A 53 -3.33 -14.77 -17.37
CA ALA A 53 -3.52 -16.05 -16.70
C ALA A 53 -2.18 -16.64 -16.28
N GLY A 54 -2.11 -17.16 -15.08
CA GLY A 54 -0.89 -17.75 -14.55
C GLY A 54 0.03 -16.77 -13.87
N MET A 55 -0.26 -15.47 -13.93
CA MET A 55 0.55 -14.46 -13.26
C MET A 55 -0.16 -13.92 -12.04
N VAL A 56 0.56 -13.80 -10.96
CA VAL A 56 0.04 -13.21 -9.71
C VAL A 56 1.11 -12.33 -9.10
N PHE A 57 0.70 -11.46 -8.20
CA PHE A 57 1.63 -10.64 -7.45
C PHE A 57 2.42 -11.54 -6.49
N PRO A 58 3.75 -11.49 -6.53
CA PRO A 58 4.55 -12.37 -5.68
C PRO A 58 4.65 -11.92 -4.23
N TYR A 59 4.35 -10.63 -3.96
CA TYR A 59 4.40 -10.07 -2.61
C TYR A 59 3.22 -9.13 -2.44
N ASP A 60 2.92 -8.80 -1.18
CA ASP A 60 1.97 -7.74 -0.92
C ASP A 60 2.60 -6.43 -1.39
N PHE A 61 1.81 -5.62 -2.04
CA PHE A 61 2.25 -4.37 -2.62
C PHE A 61 1.42 -3.24 -2.04
N GLY A 62 2.07 -2.16 -1.63
CA GLY A 62 1.36 -1.05 -1.04
C GLY A 62 2.12 0.25 -1.16
N PHE A 63 1.73 1.24 -0.37
CA PHE A 63 2.36 2.54 -0.41
C PHE A 63 2.49 3.13 0.98
N LEU A 64 3.42 4.08 1.11
CA LEU A 64 3.56 4.87 2.32
C LEU A 64 2.73 6.14 2.16
N PRO A 65 1.75 6.37 3.02
CA PRO A 65 0.93 7.58 2.91
C PRO A 65 1.75 8.83 3.17
N ARG A 66 1.32 9.93 2.59
CA ARG A 66 1.94 11.24 2.75
C ARG A 66 3.42 11.27 2.39
N THR A 67 3.79 10.50 1.40
CA THR A 67 5.15 10.53 0.84
C THR A 67 5.04 10.84 -0.64
N LEU A 68 6.17 11.21 -1.23
CA LEU A 68 6.19 11.61 -2.61
C LEU A 68 7.45 11.05 -3.27
N ALA A 69 7.25 10.20 -4.26
CA ALA A 69 8.36 9.70 -5.06
C ALA A 69 8.62 10.67 -6.23
N ASP A 70 9.62 10.39 -7.02
CA ASP A 70 10.01 11.26 -8.14
C ASP A 70 8.88 11.47 -9.15
N ASP A 71 8.02 10.47 -9.30
CA ASP A 71 6.91 10.56 -10.24
C ASP A 71 5.69 11.29 -9.68
N GLY A 72 5.79 11.81 -8.46
CA GLY A 72 4.69 12.54 -7.84
C GLY A 72 3.70 11.67 -7.10
N ASP A 73 3.88 10.36 -7.11
CA ASP A 73 3.00 9.43 -6.40
C ASP A 73 3.59 9.06 -5.06
N PRO A 74 2.81 8.50 -4.15
CA PRO A 74 3.35 7.97 -2.89
C PRO A 74 4.41 6.91 -3.15
N ILE A 75 5.31 6.73 -2.20
CA ILE A 75 6.37 5.75 -2.32
C ILE A 75 5.78 4.35 -2.25
N ASP A 76 6.08 3.52 -3.25
CA ASP A 76 5.64 2.15 -3.31
C ASP A 76 6.52 1.25 -2.44
N VAL A 77 5.90 0.23 -1.88
CA VAL A 77 6.59 -0.69 -0.97
C VAL A 77 6.16 -2.12 -1.27
N LEU A 78 7.12 -3.03 -1.26
CA LEU A 78 6.83 -4.46 -1.29
C LEU A 78 6.99 -4.99 0.13
N LEU A 79 6.02 -5.81 0.56
CA LEU A 79 6.03 -6.34 1.90
C LEU A 79 6.30 -7.83 1.88
N LEU A 80 7.14 -8.26 2.81
CA LEU A 80 7.44 -9.68 2.99
C LEU A 80 6.56 -10.19 4.12
N MET A 81 5.52 -10.91 3.76
CA MET A 81 4.54 -11.40 4.72
C MET A 81 4.24 -12.86 4.47
N ASP A 82 3.95 -13.59 5.53
CA ASP A 82 3.59 -15.01 5.41
C ASP A 82 2.21 -15.16 4.79
N GLU A 83 1.28 -14.31 5.18
CA GLU A 83 -0.10 -14.35 4.70
C GLU A 83 -0.43 -13.03 4.02
N PRO A 84 -1.19 -13.05 2.94
CA PRO A 84 -1.56 -11.81 2.27
C PRO A 84 -2.54 -10.99 3.14
N ALA A 85 -2.36 -9.68 3.08
CA ALA A 85 -3.30 -8.76 3.70
C ALA A 85 -4.34 -8.35 2.66
N TYR A 86 -5.32 -7.56 3.09
CA TYR A 86 -6.37 -7.10 2.19
C TYR A 86 -6.11 -5.68 1.70
N PRO A 87 -6.64 -5.31 0.53
CA PRO A 87 -6.54 -3.93 0.07
C PRO A 87 -7.11 -2.97 1.10
N GLY A 88 -6.39 -1.90 1.37
CA GLY A 88 -6.80 -0.92 2.36
C GLY A 88 -6.30 -1.18 3.76
N CYS A 89 -5.68 -2.33 3.98
CA CYS A 89 -5.20 -2.69 5.31
C CYS A 89 -3.93 -1.93 5.66
N LEU A 90 -3.87 -1.42 6.88
CA LEU A 90 -2.65 -0.80 7.40
C LEU A 90 -1.78 -1.89 8.00
N VAL A 91 -0.57 -2.02 7.50
CA VAL A 91 0.38 -3.00 8.00
C VAL A 91 1.60 -2.27 8.57
N PRO A 92 1.76 -2.25 9.89
CA PRO A 92 2.98 -1.69 10.47
C PRO A 92 4.18 -2.54 10.05
N SER A 93 5.19 -1.90 9.51
CA SER A 93 6.28 -2.62 8.86
C SER A 93 7.62 -2.08 9.29
N ARG A 94 8.63 -2.93 9.18
CA ARG A 94 10.00 -2.53 9.44
C ARG A 94 10.74 -2.49 8.12
N LEU A 95 11.48 -1.41 7.91
CA LEU A 95 12.27 -1.29 6.70
C LEU A 95 13.47 -2.22 6.78
N ILE A 96 13.62 -3.10 5.81
CA ILE A 96 14.79 -3.97 5.73
C ILE A 96 15.72 -3.60 4.60
N GLU A 97 15.22 -2.87 3.62
CA GLU A 97 16.06 -2.48 2.50
C GLU A 97 15.55 -1.20 1.91
N ILE A 98 16.45 -0.32 1.53
CA ILE A 98 16.10 0.96 0.97
C ILE A 98 16.25 0.96 -0.54
N GLY A 99 15.36 1.67 -1.18
CA GLY A 99 15.44 1.91 -2.58
C GLY A 99 14.81 0.86 -3.39
N ARG A 100 15.07 0.44 -4.44
CA ARG A 100 14.55 -0.40 -5.35
C ARG A 100 13.29 -1.01 -5.06
N ALA A 101 12.59 -1.37 -5.99
CA ALA A 101 11.25 -1.84 -5.90
C ALA A 101 11.06 -3.12 -5.13
N HIS A 102 12.06 -3.83 -4.90
CA HIS A 102 11.90 -5.06 -4.17
C HIS A 102 11.90 -4.86 -2.67
N VAL A 103 11.94 -3.70 -2.30
CA VAL A 103 11.99 -3.36 -0.91
C VAL A 103 10.95 -4.02 -0.10
#